data_93191edf83ddaefa44a55d20d673cfd8
#
_entry.id   93191edf83ddaefa44a55d20d673cfd8
#
_cell.length_a   1.000
_cell.length_b   1.000
_cell.length_c   1.000
_cell.angle_alpha   90.00
_cell.angle_beta   90.00
_cell.angle_gamma   90.00
#
_symmetry.space_group_name_H-M   'P 1'
#
loop_
_entity.id
_entity.type
_entity.pdbx_description
1 polymer ?
#
loop_
_entity_poly.entity_id
_entity_poly.type
_entity_poly.pdbx_seq_one_letter_code
_entity_poly.pdbx_strand_id
1 'polypeptide(L)'
;CCNFKVDICLVHSSVINGYYQVFDMLIASRKCYVIYFSSKMETGQLYNVIGSSRFNILTEQSYYSINDVIQLMIKDSQIIEKLEEEISLYKEKVEEERMIRKVKLMLIKKLGLTEDEAYKYILKKSMDERISKFNTAKKIFNEVGK
;
A
#
# COMPACT_ATOMS: atom_id res chain seq x y z
N CYS A 1 19.40 2.41 -11.94
CA CYS A 1 19.06 1.99 -10.54
C CYS A 1 18.22 0.70 -10.53
N CYS A 2 18.55 -0.31 -11.37
CA CYS A 2 17.57 -1.37 -11.61
C CYS A 2 17.63 -2.55 -10.63
N ASN A 3 18.59 -2.65 -9.71
CA ASN A 3 18.71 -3.86 -8.86
C ASN A 3 19.12 -3.61 -7.39
N PHE A 4 19.15 -2.37 -6.92
CA PHE A 4 19.45 -2.09 -5.51
C PHE A 4 18.22 -1.52 -4.84
N LYS A 5 17.86 -2.10 -3.67
CA LYS A 5 16.88 -1.49 -2.78
C LYS A 5 17.55 -0.26 -2.17
N VAL A 6 17.15 0.93 -2.60
CA VAL A 6 17.64 2.20 -2.05
C VAL A 6 16.58 2.70 -1.09
N ASP A 7 16.91 2.74 0.19
CA ASP A 7 15.98 3.20 1.22
C ASP A 7 15.99 4.73 1.36
N ILE A 8 17.15 5.37 1.18
CA ILE A 8 17.31 6.82 1.27
C ILE A 8 18.19 7.32 0.11
N CYS A 9 17.73 8.36 -0.57
CA CYS A 9 18.46 9.05 -1.63
C CYS A 9 18.84 10.46 -1.15
N LEU A 10 20.15 10.75 -1.11
CA LEU A 10 20.67 12.08 -0.81
C LEU A 10 20.93 12.83 -2.10
N VAL A 11 20.33 14.00 -2.25
CA VAL A 11 20.44 14.82 -3.46
C VAL A 11 20.90 16.22 -3.09
N HIS A 12 21.96 16.70 -3.70
CA HIS A 12 22.47 18.06 -3.49
C HIS A 12 21.98 19.01 -4.60
N SER A 13 21.67 20.25 -4.25
CA SER A 13 21.17 21.27 -5.19
C SER A 13 22.04 21.48 -6.43
N SER A 14 23.36 21.35 -6.29
CA SER A 14 24.29 21.50 -7.41
C SER A 14 24.14 20.42 -8.51
N VAL A 15 23.53 19.28 -8.21
CA VAL A 15 23.35 18.15 -9.13
C VAL A 15 22.07 18.29 -9.94
N ILE A 16 21.10 19.08 -9.47
CA ILE A 16 19.74 19.12 -10.06
C ILE A 16 19.61 20.18 -11.18
N ASN A 17 20.60 21.02 -11.44
CA ASN A 17 20.51 21.99 -12.52
C ASN A 17 20.18 21.31 -13.86
N GLY A 18 18.88 21.20 -14.16
CA GLY A 18 18.35 20.60 -15.39
C GLY A 18 17.68 19.24 -15.29
N TYR A 19 17.68 18.56 -14.13
CA TYR A 19 17.15 17.18 -13.96
C TYR A 19 15.90 17.06 -13.08
N TYR A 20 15.02 18.08 -13.10
CA TYR A 20 13.76 18.04 -12.33
C TYR A 20 12.91 16.80 -12.59
N GLN A 21 12.91 16.29 -13.84
CA GLN A 21 12.16 15.09 -14.21
C GLN A 21 12.60 13.82 -13.44
N VAL A 22 13.92 13.67 -13.19
CA VAL A 22 14.44 12.54 -12.41
C VAL A 22 13.99 12.64 -10.97
N PHE A 23 13.88 13.86 -10.47
CA PHE A 23 13.42 14.14 -9.12
C PHE A 23 11.94 13.78 -8.93
N ASP A 24 11.11 14.21 -9.86
CA ASP A 24 9.69 13.85 -9.89
C ASP A 24 9.50 12.32 -9.97
N MET A 25 10.31 11.64 -10.76
CA MET A 25 10.28 10.17 -10.86
C MET A 25 10.69 9.49 -9.55
N LEU A 26 11.72 9.99 -8.84
CA LEU A 26 12.14 9.43 -7.56
C LEU A 26 11.04 9.59 -6.50
N ILE A 27 10.43 10.77 -6.43
CA ILE A 27 9.34 11.06 -5.48
C ILE A 27 8.08 10.24 -5.84
N ALA A 28 7.71 10.20 -7.12
CA ALA A 28 6.55 9.46 -7.60
C ALA A 28 6.68 7.94 -7.41
N SER A 29 7.91 7.41 -7.44
CA SER A 29 8.16 5.98 -7.26
C SER A 29 7.77 5.46 -5.86
N ARG A 30 7.71 6.33 -4.86
CA ARG A 30 7.47 6.01 -3.44
C ARG A 30 8.33 4.88 -2.87
N LYS A 31 9.45 4.55 -3.53
CA LYS A 31 10.32 3.42 -3.18
C LYS A 31 11.47 3.79 -2.26
N CYS A 32 11.79 5.09 -2.17
CA CYS A 32 12.86 5.58 -1.30
C CYS A 32 12.47 6.90 -0.64
N TYR A 33 13.16 7.22 0.43
CA TYR A 33 13.12 8.55 1.04
C TYR A 33 14.12 9.45 0.32
N VAL A 34 13.75 10.70 0.12
CA VAL A 34 14.63 11.68 -0.54
C VAL A 34 14.97 12.79 0.45
N ILE A 35 16.26 13.01 0.68
CA ILE A 35 16.78 14.15 1.42
C ILE A 35 17.47 15.06 0.42
N TYR A 36 16.93 16.26 0.28
CA TYR A 36 17.44 17.28 -0.62
C TYR A 36 18.24 18.32 0.15
N PHE A 37 19.49 18.51 -0.23
CA PHE A 37 20.35 19.55 0.33
C PHE A 37 20.32 20.79 -0.55
N SER A 38 19.83 21.89 -0.01
CA SER A 38 19.82 23.20 -0.68
C SER A 38 20.86 24.14 -0.10
N SER A 39 21.73 24.66 -0.95
CA SER A 39 22.67 25.72 -0.58
C SER A 39 22.04 27.09 -0.50
N LYS A 40 20.85 27.28 -1.07
CA LYS A 40 20.06 28.51 -1.06
C LYS A 40 18.62 28.22 -0.69
N MET A 41 17.98 29.18 -0.05
CA MET A 41 16.59 29.13 0.39
C MET A 41 15.58 29.24 -0.79
N GLU A 42 15.86 28.64 -1.94
CA GLU A 42 14.93 28.56 -3.09
C GLU A 42 13.85 27.49 -2.91
N THR A 43 13.31 27.45 -1.69
CA THR A 43 12.36 26.40 -1.27
C THR A 43 10.96 26.57 -1.86
N GLY A 44 10.61 27.75 -2.37
CA GLY A 44 9.24 28.06 -2.80
C GLY A 44 8.71 27.18 -3.96
N GLN A 45 9.56 26.78 -4.88
CA GLN A 45 9.14 25.92 -6.02
C GLN A 45 9.09 24.44 -5.64
N LEU A 46 9.90 24.00 -4.68
CA LEU A 46 9.95 22.63 -4.21
C LEU A 46 8.78 22.27 -3.28
N TYR A 47 8.19 23.25 -2.58
CA TYR A 47 7.03 23.01 -1.72
C TYR A 47 5.81 22.45 -2.47
N ASN A 48 5.65 22.75 -3.74
CA ASN A 48 4.57 22.17 -4.56
C ASN A 48 4.80 20.70 -4.94
N VAL A 49 6.04 20.22 -4.87
CA VAL A 49 6.43 18.82 -5.11
C VAL A 49 6.40 17.99 -3.81
N ILE A 50 6.40 18.67 -2.66
CA ILE A 50 6.56 18.10 -1.30
C ILE A 50 5.26 17.51 -0.71
N GLY A 51 4.26 17.24 -1.51
CA GLY A 51 3.07 16.52 -1.01
C GLY A 51 3.32 15.06 -0.57
N SER A 52 4.57 14.57 -0.61
CA SER A 52 4.88 13.21 -0.19
C SER A 52 5.58 13.20 1.17
N SER A 53 5.07 12.40 2.10
CA SER A 53 5.63 12.16 3.44
C SER A 53 7.06 11.56 3.43
N ARG A 54 7.64 11.32 2.26
CA ARG A 54 8.95 10.68 2.09
C ARG A 54 10.03 11.65 1.59
N PHE A 55 9.80 12.94 1.71
CA PHE A 55 10.71 13.97 1.24
C PHE A 55 11.08 14.96 2.35
N ASN A 56 12.35 15.26 2.51
CA ASN A 56 12.84 16.27 3.44
C ASN A 56 13.85 17.19 2.77
N ILE A 57 13.79 18.49 3.14
CA ILE A 57 14.76 19.49 2.71
C ILE A 57 15.66 19.82 3.88
N LEU A 58 16.96 19.73 3.67
CA LEU A 58 17.97 20.22 4.61
C LEU A 58 18.73 21.37 3.99
N THR A 59 18.94 22.42 4.77
CA THR A 59 19.81 23.55 4.42
C THR A 59 21.23 23.30 4.97
N GLU A 60 22.21 24.05 4.48
CA GLU A 60 23.59 23.97 5.01
C GLU A 60 23.67 24.14 6.53
N GLN A 61 22.77 24.93 7.12
CA GLN A 61 22.69 25.14 8.57
C GLN A 61 22.13 23.91 9.31
N SER A 62 21.47 23.00 8.62
CA SER A 62 20.82 21.81 9.18
C SER A 62 21.67 20.53 9.06
N TYR A 63 22.90 20.59 8.57
CA TYR A 63 23.78 19.44 8.43
C TYR A 63 23.99 18.66 9.73
N TYR A 64 24.01 19.35 10.87
CA TYR A 64 24.20 18.73 12.18
C TYR A 64 23.04 17.81 12.61
N SER A 65 21.86 17.99 12.00
CA SER A 65 20.67 17.19 12.31
C SER A 65 20.40 16.06 11.29
N ILE A 66 21.28 15.83 10.32
CA ILE A 66 21.06 14.81 9.27
C ILE A 66 20.80 13.43 9.85
N ASN A 67 21.55 13.06 10.90
CA ASN A 67 21.38 11.78 11.56
C ASN A 67 20.00 11.64 12.19
N ASP A 68 19.50 12.69 12.82
CA ASP A 68 18.18 12.71 13.45
C ASP A 68 17.08 12.60 12.40
N VAL A 69 17.23 13.29 11.26
CA VAL A 69 16.29 13.20 10.12
C VAL A 69 16.28 11.80 9.54
N ILE A 70 17.45 11.18 9.35
CA ILE A 70 17.56 9.80 8.87
C ILE A 70 16.88 8.83 9.84
N GLN A 71 17.12 8.95 11.15
CA GLN A 71 16.50 8.10 12.16
C GLN A 71 14.97 8.27 12.19
N LEU A 72 14.48 9.49 12.03
CA LEU A 72 13.05 9.76 11.93
C LEU A 72 12.45 9.08 10.68
N MET A 73 13.09 9.23 9.52
CA MET A 73 12.65 8.61 8.28
C MET A 73 12.62 7.08 8.35
N ILE A 74 13.59 6.47 9.03
CA ILE A 74 13.62 5.01 9.25
C ILE A 74 12.43 4.58 10.11
N LYS A 75 12.12 5.32 11.19
CA LYS A 75 10.95 5.02 12.02
C LYS A 75 9.63 5.16 11.24
N ASP A 76 9.50 6.24 10.48
CA ASP A 76 8.31 6.47 9.65
C ASP A 76 8.14 5.36 8.61
N SER A 77 9.24 4.88 7.98
CA SER A 77 9.16 3.78 7.02
C SER A 77 8.65 2.50 7.64
N GLN A 78 9.10 2.17 8.84
CA GLN A 78 8.65 0.98 9.57
C GLN A 78 7.17 1.05 9.95
N ILE A 79 6.68 2.25 10.30
CA ILE A 79 5.26 2.48 10.60
C ILE A 79 4.43 2.32 9.32
N ILE A 80 4.88 2.92 8.22
CA ILE A 80 4.19 2.84 6.93
C ILE A 80 4.12 1.39 6.43
N GLU A 81 5.22 0.63 6.50
CA GLU A 81 5.22 -0.79 6.12
C GLU A 81 4.20 -1.59 6.91
N LYS A 82 4.15 -1.42 8.23
CA LYS A 82 3.15 -2.10 9.08
C LYS A 82 1.72 -1.73 8.71
N LEU A 83 1.46 -0.44 8.46
CA LEU A 83 0.13 0.02 8.06
C LEU A 83 -0.26 -0.52 6.67
N GLU A 84 0.68 -0.60 5.72
CA GLU A 84 0.45 -1.19 4.40
C GLU A 84 0.12 -2.68 4.50
N GLU A 85 0.80 -3.44 5.37
CA GLU A 85 0.50 -4.83 5.66
C GLU A 85 -0.90 -4.99 6.27
N GLU A 86 -1.24 -4.19 7.29
CA GLU A 86 -2.57 -4.19 7.90
C GLU A 86 -3.66 -3.88 6.88
N ILE A 87 -3.47 -2.85 6.06
CA ILE A 87 -4.40 -2.48 4.98
C ILE A 87 -4.59 -3.64 4.00
N SER A 88 -3.50 -4.34 3.64
CA SER A 88 -3.58 -5.51 2.76
C SER A 88 -4.44 -6.61 3.36
N LEU A 89 -4.22 -6.94 4.64
CA LEU A 89 -5.00 -7.94 5.37
C LEU A 89 -6.49 -7.55 5.47
N TYR A 90 -6.78 -6.27 5.72
CA TYR A 90 -8.17 -5.79 5.75
C TYR A 90 -8.84 -5.87 4.38
N LYS A 91 -8.13 -5.52 3.30
CA LYS A 91 -8.65 -5.65 1.93
C LYS A 91 -9.00 -7.10 1.60
N GLU A 92 -8.13 -8.05 1.97
CA GLU A 92 -8.40 -9.47 1.77
C GLU A 92 -9.65 -9.92 2.52
N LYS A 93 -9.80 -9.57 3.80
CA LYS A 93 -11.00 -9.89 4.59
C LYS A 93 -12.27 -9.30 3.98
N VAL A 94 -12.22 -8.05 3.52
CA VAL A 94 -13.36 -7.40 2.87
C VAL A 94 -13.76 -8.13 1.59
N GLU A 95 -12.79 -8.55 0.78
CA GLU A 95 -13.08 -9.32 -0.44
C GLU A 95 -13.64 -10.71 -0.13
N GLU A 96 -13.15 -11.38 0.92
CA GLU A 96 -13.70 -12.64 1.40
C GLU A 96 -15.16 -12.50 1.81
N GLU A 97 -15.49 -11.50 2.62
CA GLU A 97 -16.85 -11.24 3.06
C GLU A 97 -17.79 -10.88 1.89
N ARG A 98 -17.30 -10.07 0.94
CA ARG A 98 -18.06 -9.72 -0.28
C ARG A 98 -18.39 -10.96 -1.10
N MET A 99 -17.41 -11.85 -1.30
CA MET A 99 -17.62 -13.08 -2.05
C MET A 99 -18.64 -14.00 -1.36
N ILE A 100 -18.51 -14.21 -0.05
CA ILE A 100 -19.44 -15.02 0.73
C ILE A 100 -20.85 -14.43 0.67
N ARG A 101 -20.99 -13.11 0.83
CA ARG A 101 -22.29 -12.41 0.71
C ARG A 101 -22.90 -12.58 -0.70
N LYS A 102 -22.10 -12.43 -1.75
CA LYS A 102 -22.55 -12.60 -3.13
C LYS A 102 -23.08 -14.02 -3.37
N VAL A 103 -22.38 -15.02 -2.86
CA VAL A 103 -22.78 -16.43 -3.01
C VAL A 103 -24.03 -16.74 -2.18
N LYS A 104 -24.14 -16.23 -0.95
CA LYS A 104 -25.38 -16.35 -0.16
C LYS A 104 -26.60 -15.82 -0.93
N LEU A 105 -26.50 -14.60 -1.46
CA LEU A 105 -27.57 -14.01 -2.25
C LEU A 105 -27.94 -14.81 -3.49
N MET A 106 -26.94 -15.41 -4.13
CA MET A 106 -27.14 -16.28 -5.28
C MET A 106 -27.86 -17.59 -4.89
N LEU A 107 -27.47 -18.23 -3.81
CA LEU A 107 -28.10 -19.44 -3.28
C LEU A 107 -29.56 -19.17 -2.87
N ILE A 108 -29.83 -18.06 -2.19
CA ILE A 108 -31.19 -17.60 -1.86
C ILE A 108 -32.04 -17.49 -3.11
N LYS A 109 -31.52 -16.79 -4.14
CA LYS A 109 -32.29 -16.56 -5.40
C LYS A 109 -32.51 -17.81 -6.25
N LYS A 110 -31.49 -18.68 -6.35
CA LYS A 110 -31.55 -19.85 -7.25
C LYS A 110 -32.16 -21.09 -6.59
N LEU A 111 -31.91 -21.27 -5.28
CA LEU A 111 -32.33 -22.48 -4.56
C LEU A 111 -33.47 -22.21 -3.56
N GLY A 112 -33.92 -20.97 -3.40
CA GLY A 112 -34.99 -20.62 -2.49
C GLY A 112 -34.61 -20.74 -1.01
N LEU A 113 -33.30 -20.78 -0.69
CA LEU A 113 -32.82 -20.93 0.69
C LEU A 113 -33.02 -19.67 1.48
N THR A 114 -33.19 -19.82 2.79
CA THR A 114 -33.08 -18.70 3.74
C THR A 114 -31.62 -18.28 3.87
N GLU A 115 -31.37 -17.11 4.46
CA GLU A 115 -30.00 -16.62 4.66
C GLU A 115 -29.16 -17.57 5.51
N ASP A 116 -29.75 -18.11 6.57
CA ASP A 116 -29.12 -19.07 7.48
C ASP A 116 -28.80 -20.40 6.79
N GLU A 117 -29.71 -20.89 5.97
CA GLU A 117 -29.50 -22.11 5.19
C GLU A 117 -28.40 -21.92 4.14
N ALA A 118 -28.37 -20.79 3.45
CA ALA A 118 -27.33 -20.46 2.50
C ALA A 118 -25.94 -20.38 3.17
N TYR A 119 -25.87 -19.80 4.36
CA TYR A 119 -24.62 -19.76 5.12
C TYR A 119 -24.18 -21.13 5.60
N LYS A 120 -25.10 -21.94 6.16
CA LYS A 120 -24.84 -23.32 6.58
C LYS A 120 -24.40 -24.19 5.41
N TYR A 121 -24.97 -24.00 4.22
CA TYR A 121 -24.56 -24.70 3.00
C TYR A 121 -23.10 -24.44 2.64
N ILE A 122 -22.67 -23.15 2.63
CA ILE A 122 -21.28 -22.75 2.38
C ILE A 122 -20.36 -23.35 3.46
N LEU A 123 -20.76 -23.26 4.72
CA LEU A 123 -19.97 -23.77 5.85
C LEU A 123 -19.77 -25.28 5.74
N LYS A 124 -20.86 -26.05 5.56
CA LYS A 124 -20.81 -27.51 5.41
C LYS A 124 -19.89 -27.91 4.26
N LYS A 125 -20.07 -27.30 3.08
CA LYS A 125 -19.25 -27.62 1.90
C LYS A 125 -17.77 -27.27 2.15
N SER A 126 -17.45 -26.20 2.89
CA SER A 126 -16.07 -25.85 3.24
C SER A 126 -15.44 -26.87 4.19
N MET A 127 -16.20 -27.44 5.11
CA MET A 127 -15.74 -28.49 6.03
C MET A 127 -15.53 -29.82 5.28
N ASP A 128 -16.48 -30.19 4.44
CA ASP A 128 -16.42 -31.44 3.67
C ASP A 128 -15.21 -31.46 2.71
N GLU A 129 -14.92 -30.31 2.07
CA GLU A 129 -13.79 -30.18 1.14
C GLU A 129 -12.48 -29.75 1.82
N ARG A 130 -12.49 -29.42 3.12
CA ARG A 130 -11.33 -28.93 3.90
C ARG A 130 -10.65 -27.71 3.28
N ILE A 131 -11.41 -26.80 2.73
CA ILE A 131 -10.93 -25.53 2.17
C ILE A 131 -11.60 -24.34 2.87
N SER A 132 -11.02 -23.14 2.71
CA SER A 132 -11.60 -21.93 3.31
C SER A 132 -13.00 -21.63 2.77
N LYS A 133 -13.84 -20.97 3.59
CA LYS A 133 -15.17 -20.50 3.16
C LYS A 133 -15.11 -19.63 1.90
N PHE A 134 -14.07 -18.82 1.76
CA PHE A 134 -13.84 -18.00 0.59
C PHE A 134 -13.61 -18.83 -0.68
N ASN A 135 -12.74 -19.83 -0.62
CA ASN A 135 -12.48 -20.72 -1.76
C ASN A 135 -13.71 -21.56 -2.09
N THR A 136 -14.45 -22.00 -1.08
CA THR A 136 -15.75 -22.68 -1.26
C THR A 136 -16.75 -21.77 -1.95
N ALA A 137 -16.84 -20.51 -1.51
CA ALA A 137 -17.72 -19.52 -2.14
C ALA A 137 -17.35 -19.29 -3.60
N LYS A 138 -16.06 -19.17 -3.93
CA LYS A 138 -15.60 -19.07 -5.33
C LYS A 138 -16.01 -20.28 -6.17
N LYS A 139 -15.85 -21.49 -5.66
CA LYS A 139 -16.27 -22.71 -6.35
C LYS A 139 -17.77 -22.71 -6.61
N ILE A 140 -18.58 -22.48 -5.57
CA ILE A 140 -20.04 -22.41 -5.70
C ILE A 140 -20.44 -21.34 -6.72
N PHE A 141 -19.79 -20.19 -6.68
CA PHE A 141 -20.06 -19.11 -7.64
C PHE A 141 -19.81 -19.56 -9.08
N ASN A 142 -18.76 -20.30 -9.34
CA ASN A 142 -18.43 -20.81 -10.68
C ASN A 142 -19.35 -21.96 -11.13
N GLU A 143 -19.81 -22.79 -10.20
CA GLU A 143 -20.70 -23.94 -10.47
C GLU A 143 -22.16 -23.48 -10.71
N VAL A 144 -22.64 -22.59 -9.86
CA VAL A 144 -24.04 -22.16 -9.83
C VAL A 144 -24.26 -20.84 -10.58
N GLY A 145 -23.19 -20.07 -10.83
CA GLY A 145 -23.25 -18.75 -11.46
C GLY A 145 -23.44 -18.79 -12.98
N LYS A 146 -23.27 -19.96 -13.59
CA LYS A 146 -23.62 -20.20 -15.01
C LYS A 146 -25.12 -20.52 -15.11
#